data_745b08c20ffc4795cced46fd8e6bab23
#
_entry.id   745b08c20ffc4795cced46fd8e6bab23
#
_cell.length_a   1.000
_cell.length_b   1.000
_cell.length_c   1.000
_cell.angle_alpha   90.00
_cell.angle_beta   90.00
_cell.angle_gamma   90.00
#
_symmetry.space_group_name_H-M   'P 1'
#
loop_
_entity.id
_entity.type
_entity.pdbx_description
1 polymer ?
#
loop_
_entity_poly.entity_id
_entity_poly.type
_entity_poly.pdbx_seq_one_letter_code
_entity_poly.pdbx_strand_id
1 'polypeptide(L)'
;MSITNNALLRGGFYCLYAIFFLLTIPFHSLAEENSDRYGTQTMPEEGMSISEFMKTYYHIKFTKDCKNYESWGGFTLIDKRGLKLNRKWHRYRIIVNRSSDGMDYKDLLVVDKPQHVKGLAVLSWTYMDPDKDQDVWLWLPSLRKIRRISQADDDDAFWGTDWTYEEVVSRKWESETYQLIGEEDFAGYRSSYTQQDYNQGVPCYLVEAKPKQKDWYYIKRHIFLDKKTACNVFEELYDSKGLKFKTISRNWSTFGDAPYITEDYNEAKDLRQEHLTTVDIEDVIFDQKLKEGFFSEKTLMRTKW
;
A
#
# COMPACT_ATOMS: atom_id res chain seq x y z
N MET A 1 -11.31 50.35 -80.29
CA MET A 1 -10.84 49.27 -81.10
C MET A 1 -11.03 48.02 -80.27
N SER A 2 -12.21 47.32 -80.36
CA SER A 2 -12.36 46.15 -81.22
C SER A 2 -11.58 44.95 -80.67
N ILE A 3 -12.08 43.83 -80.32
CA ILE A 3 -13.19 42.96 -80.75
C ILE A 3 -13.24 41.79 -79.74
N THR A 4 -14.38 41.46 -79.24
CA THR A 4 -15.11 40.20 -79.15
C THR A 4 -14.30 38.86 -79.11
N ASN A 5 -14.55 37.93 -78.25
CA ASN A 5 -15.49 36.85 -78.52
C ASN A 5 -15.71 35.90 -77.34
N ASN A 6 -16.95 35.48 -77.23
CA ASN A 6 -17.52 34.43 -76.43
C ASN A 6 -16.88 33.05 -76.64
N ALA A 7 -16.82 32.25 -75.60
CA ALA A 7 -17.16 30.81 -75.66
C ALA A 7 -17.64 30.28 -74.31
N LEU A 8 -18.89 29.93 -74.31
CA LEU A 8 -19.53 29.05 -73.31
C LEU A 8 -18.87 27.66 -73.28
N LEU A 9 -18.55 27.10 -72.14
CA LEU A 9 -18.64 25.67 -71.97
C LEU A 9 -19.03 25.32 -70.54
N ARG A 10 -20.11 24.56 -70.46
CA ARG A 10 -20.70 23.91 -69.31
C ARG A 10 -19.71 22.93 -68.68
N GLY A 11 -19.61 22.88 -67.43
CA GLY A 11 -18.85 21.85 -66.67
C GLY A 11 -19.28 21.76 -65.23
N GLY A 12 -19.94 20.67 -64.94
CA GLY A 12 -20.75 20.38 -63.74
C GLY A 12 -20.09 20.60 -62.43
N PHE A 13 -20.92 21.01 -61.49
CA PHE A 13 -20.66 20.99 -60.05
C PHE A 13 -20.64 19.54 -59.57
N TYR A 14 -19.46 19.01 -59.30
CA TYR A 14 -19.32 17.82 -58.48
C TYR A 14 -19.17 18.28 -57.03
N CYS A 15 -20.27 18.15 -56.28
CA CYS A 15 -20.30 18.30 -54.82
C CYS A 15 -19.61 17.04 -54.24
N LEU A 16 -18.35 17.17 -53.89
CA LEU A 16 -17.63 16.17 -53.07
C LEU A 16 -18.10 16.30 -51.62
N TYR A 17 -19.08 15.47 -51.24
CA TYR A 17 -19.38 15.20 -49.84
C TYR A 17 -18.21 14.41 -49.29
N ALA A 18 -17.28 15.07 -48.60
CA ALA A 18 -16.33 14.42 -47.72
C ALA A 18 -17.10 13.94 -46.49
N ILE A 19 -17.48 12.68 -46.50
CA ILE A 19 -18.00 12.00 -45.30
C ILE A 19 -16.83 11.87 -44.34
N PHE A 20 -16.76 12.77 -43.37
CA PHE A 20 -15.94 12.62 -42.19
C PHE A 20 -16.56 11.46 -41.33
N PHE A 21 -16.06 10.25 -41.57
CA PHE A 21 -16.25 9.18 -40.60
C PHE A 21 -15.44 9.56 -39.36
N LEU A 22 -16.09 10.23 -38.39
CA LEU A 22 -15.64 10.31 -37.02
C LEU A 22 -15.66 8.87 -36.50
N LEU A 23 -14.52 8.19 -36.60
CA LEU A 23 -14.22 7.04 -35.77
C LEU A 23 -14.24 7.54 -34.32
N THR A 24 -15.39 7.47 -33.69
CA THR A 24 -15.50 7.48 -32.24
C THR A 24 -14.88 6.16 -31.76
N ILE A 25 -13.56 6.16 -31.58
CA ILE A 25 -12.89 5.16 -30.75
C ILE A 25 -13.52 5.36 -29.38
N PRO A 26 -14.23 4.36 -28.80
CA PRO A 26 -14.68 4.49 -27.43
C PRO A 26 -13.40 4.67 -26.59
N PHE A 27 -13.30 5.80 -25.95
CA PHE A 27 -12.34 6.03 -24.89
C PHE A 27 -12.74 5.10 -23.74
N HIS A 28 -12.45 3.80 -23.88
CA HIS A 28 -12.35 2.94 -22.71
C HIS A 28 -11.19 3.52 -21.91
N SER A 29 -11.49 4.08 -20.77
CA SER A 29 -10.48 4.68 -19.94
C SER A 29 -9.40 3.63 -19.65
N LEU A 30 -8.14 4.00 -19.77
CA LEU A 30 -7.01 3.16 -19.35
C LEU A 30 -7.17 2.65 -17.90
N ALA A 31 -7.99 3.34 -17.10
CA ALA A 31 -8.38 2.93 -15.76
C ALA A 31 -9.27 1.67 -15.75
N GLU A 32 -10.16 1.49 -16.72
CA GLU A 32 -11.01 0.28 -16.83
C GLU A 32 -10.19 -0.93 -17.29
N GLU A 33 -9.28 -0.74 -18.22
CA GLU A 33 -8.39 -1.81 -18.73
C GLU A 33 -7.37 -2.27 -17.67
N ASN A 34 -6.90 -1.36 -16.81
CA ASN A 34 -6.08 -1.71 -15.65
C ASN A 34 -6.89 -2.43 -14.57
N SER A 35 -8.16 -2.11 -14.37
CA SER A 35 -8.99 -2.76 -13.36
C SER A 35 -9.17 -4.26 -13.60
N ASP A 36 -9.22 -4.68 -14.86
CA ASP A 36 -9.33 -6.10 -15.21
C ASP A 36 -8.02 -6.88 -15.03
N ARG A 37 -6.87 -6.19 -15.04
CA ARG A 37 -5.55 -6.80 -14.77
C ARG A 37 -5.36 -7.20 -13.32
N TYR A 38 -5.98 -6.48 -12.37
CA TYR A 38 -5.91 -6.82 -10.94
C TYR A 38 -6.91 -7.88 -10.53
N GLY A 39 -7.55 -8.51 -11.53
CA GLY A 39 -8.65 -9.45 -11.36
C GLY A 39 -9.69 -8.83 -10.43
N THR A 40 -10.89 -8.62 -10.92
CA THR A 40 -12.01 -8.15 -10.11
C THR A 40 -12.19 -9.07 -8.92
N GLN A 41 -11.46 -8.82 -7.87
CA GLN A 41 -11.56 -9.52 -6.58
C GLN A 41 -12.82 -9.01 -5.85
N THR A 42 -13.91 -8.87 -6.59
CA THR A 42 -15.04 -8.04 -6.21
C THR A 42 -15.92 -8.63 -5.16
N MET A 43 -15.83 -9.91 -4.87
CA MET A 43 -16.73 -10.52 -3.88
C MET A 43 -16.08 -11.75 -3.26
N PRO A 44 -16.31 -12.04 -1.99
CA PRO A 44 -16.22 -13.42 -1.54
C PRO A 44 -17.06 -14.25 -2.52
N GLU A 45 -16.52 -15.34 -3.02
CA GLU A 45 -17.32 -16.32 -3.76
C GLU A 45 -18.58 -16.65 -2.94
N GLU A 46 -19.70 -16.92 -3.61
CA GLU A 46 -20.93 -17.26 -2.90
C GLU A 46 -20.67 -18.39 -1.90
N GLY A 47 -20.91 -18.12 -0.61
CA GLY A 47 -20.63 -19.05 0.48
C GLY A 47 -19.25 -18.93 1.14
N MET A 48 -18.33 -18.09 0.62
CA MET A 48 -17.05 -17.82 1.29
C MET A 48 -17.28 -17.02 2.58
N SER A 49 -16.67 -17.44 3.68
CA SER A 49 -16.69 -16.66 4.92
C SER A 49 -15.79 -15.43 4.82
N ILE A 50 -16.07 -14.38 5.62
CA ILE A 50 -15.23 -13.20 5.67
C ILE A 50 -13.80 -13.53 6.11
N SER A 51 -13.60 -14.56 6.94
CA SER A 51 -12.29 -15.02 7.36
C SER A 51 -11.50 -15.62 6.20
N GLU A 52 -12.13 -16.41 5.33
CA GLU A 52 -11.51 -16.94 4.12
C GLU A 52 -11.21 -15.83 3.12
N PHE A 53 -12.08 -14.84 3.01
CA PHE A 53 -11.82 -13.64 2.22
C PHE A 53 -10.60 -12.88 2.74
N MET A 54 -10.51 -12.63 4.05
CA MET A 54 -9.36 -11.97 4.67
C MET A 54 -8.07 -12.76 4.46
N LYS A 55 -8.12 -14.09 4.57
CA LYS A 55 -6.99 -14.97 4.26
C LYS A 55 -6.57 -14.85 2.80
N THR A 56 -7.52 -14.91 1.87
CA THR A 56 -7.23 -14.99 0.44
C THR A 56 -6.83 -13.65 -0.14
N TYR A 57 -7.44 -12.55 0.30
CA TYR A 57 -7.32 -11.25 -0.36
C TYR A 57 -6.62 -10.18 0.46
N TYR A 58 -6.82 -10.12 1.77
CA TYR A 58 -6.24 -9.06 2.60
C TYR A 58 -4.70 -9.07 2.59
N HIS A 59 -4.10 -10.25 2.68
CA HIS A 59 -2.64 -10.40 2.66
C HIS A 59 -2.05 -10.55 1.25
N ILE A 60 -2.88 -10.73 0.25
CA ILE A 60 -2.45 -10.81 -1.14
C ILE A 60 -1.94 -9.48 -1.65
N LYS A 61 -2.40 -8.35 -1.16
CA LYS A 61 -1.95 -7.02 -1.58
C LYS A 61 -0.81 -7.14 -2.61
N PHE A 62 -0.41 -6.21 -3.28
CA PHE A 62 0.64 -6.15 -4.29
C PHE A 62 1.79 -7.19 -4.21
N THR A 63 1.88 -8.00 -3.15
CA THR A 63 3.05 -8.88 -2.93
C THR A 63 2.96 -10.25 -3.59
N LYS A 64 1.75 -10.76 -3.88
CA LYS A 64 1.59 -12.13 -4.36
C LYS A 64 2.05 -12.35 -5.81
N ASP A 65 1.86 -11.36 -6.65
CA ASP A 65 2.04 -11.52 -8.09
C ASP A 65 3.39 -10.99 -8.59
N CYS A 66 4.12 -10.21 -7.79
CA CYS A 66 5.49 -9.80 -8.08
C CYS A 66 6.51 -10.75 -7.46
N LYS A 67 7.71 -10.84 -8.05
CA LYS A 67 8.83 -11.63 -7.50
C LYS A 67 9.57 -10.86 -6.41
N ASN A 68 9.72 -9.57 -6.61
CA ASN A 68 10.39 -8.66 -5.70
C ASN A 68 10.08 -7.22 -6.09
N TYR A 69 10.36 -6.29 -5.17
CA TYR A 69 10.35 -4.87 -5.49
C TYR A 69 11.38 -4.09 -4.67
N GLU A 70 11.75 -2.94 -5.21
CA GLU A 70 12.45 -1.87 -4.54
C GLU A 70 11.54 -0.65 -4.49
N SER A 71 11.51 0.08 -3.36
CA SER A 71 10.72 1.30 -3.23
C SER A 71 11.45 2.36 -2.42
N TRP A 72 11.18 3.61 -2.73
CA TRP A 72 11.72 4.79 -2.05
C TRP A 72 10.59 5.65 -1.54
N GLY A 73 10.85 6.32 -0.44
CA GLY A 73 9.85 7.21 0.11
C GLY A 73 10.31 7.98 1.34
N GLY A 74 9.35 8.52 2.04
CA GLY A 74 9.58 9.29 3.25
C GLY A 74 8.57 9.02 4.35
N PHE A 75 9.02 9.19 5.61
CA PHE A 75 8.16 9.37 6.76
C PHE A 75 8.20 10.85 7.16
N THR A 76 7.03 11.42 7.46
CA THR A 76 6.94 12.72 8.13
C THR A 76 6.16 12.52 9.43
N LEU A 77 6.86 12.64 10.55
CA LEU A 77 6.27 12.61 11.88
C LEU A 77 5.88 14.03 12.27
N ILE A 78 4.66 14.23 12.75
CA ILE A 78 4.10 15.54 13.05
C ILE A 78 3.52 15.49 14.47
N ASP A 79 4.09 16.28 15.39
CA ASP A 79 3.57 16.36 16.76
C ASP A 79 2.38 17.33 16.86
N LYS A 80 1.69 17.35 17.99
CA LYS A 80 0.54 18.22 18.27
C LYS A 80 0.82 19.73 18.12
N ARG A 81 2.08 20.15 18.10
CA ARG A 81 2.50 21.55 17.89
C ARG A 81 2.80 21.83 16.43
N GLY A 82 2.69 20.81 15.56
CA GLY A 82 3.02 20.90 14.14
C GLY A 82 4.52 20.81 13.83
N LEU A 83 5.36 20.41 14.80
CA LEU A 83 6.78 20.14 14.55
C LEU A 83 6.91 18.90 13.69
N LYS A 84 7.70 19.01 12.62
CA LYS A 84 7.89 17.94 11.62
C LYS A 84 9.27 17.34 11.71
N LEU A 85 9.34 16.02 11.71
CA LEU A 85 10.56 15.24 11.56
C LEU A 85 10.46 14.37 10.32
N ASN A 86 11.32 14.60 9.35
CA ASN A 86 11.32 13.90 8.07
C ASN A 86 12.43 12.85 8.03
N ARG A 87 12.12 11.67 7.48
CA ARG A 87 13.11 10.61 7.18
C ARG A 87 12.85 10.11 5.77
N LYS A 88 13.91 9.95 4.98
CA LYS A 88 13.86 9.23 3.70
C LYS A 88 14.33 7.81 3.92
N TRP A 89 13.73 6.89 3.20
CA TRP A 89 14.00 5.47 3.32
C TRP A 89 14.05 4.79 1.95
N HIS A 90 14.68 3.63 1.94
CA HIS A 90 14.73 2.70 0.83
C HIS A 90 14.33 1.31 1.33
N ARG A 91 13.42 0.66 0.64
CA ARG A 91 12.88 -0.66 0.99
C ARG A 91 13.14 -1.64 -0.14
N TYR A 92 13.50 -2.86 0.24
CA TYR A 92 13.65 -4.01 -0.63
C TYR A 92 12.77 -5.14 -0.11
N ARG A 93 12.03 -5.81 -1.00
CA ARG A 93 11.29 -7.02 -0.65
C ARG A 93 11.47 -8.08 -1.70
N ILE A 94 11.63 -9.35 -1.29
CA ILE A 94 11.62 -10.51 -2.15
C ILE A 94 10.54 -11.49 -1.69
N ILE A 95 9.69 -11.91 -2.61
CA ILE A 95 8.68 -12.93 -2.38
C ILE A 95 9.33 -14.29 -2.61
N VAL A 96 9.41 -15.10 -1.59
CA VAL A 96 10.06 -16.40 -1.62
C VAL A 96 9.05 -17.51 -1.88
N ASN A 97 7.93 -17.46 -1.19
CA ASN A 97 6.79 -18.37 -1.31
C ASN A 97 7.25 -19.84 -1.41
N ARG A 98 8.13 -20.27 -0.49
CA ARG A 98 8.77 -21.58 -0.53
C ARG A 98 8.28 -22.47 0.60
N SER A 99 7.59 -23.54 0.25
CA SER A 99 7.00 -24.49 1.21
C SER A 99 8.02 -25.37 1.95
N SER A 100 9.22 -25.59 1.38
CA SER A 100 10.22 -26.49 1.97
C SER A 100 10.77 -26.05 3.32
N ASP A 101 10.85 -24.73 3.57
CA ASP A 101 11.26 -24.13 4.84
C ASP A 101 10.20 -23.15 5.40
N GLY A 102 9.05 -23.08 4.73
CA GLY A 102 7.93 -22.24 5.11
C GLY A 102 8.19 -20.73 4.93
N MET A 103 9.21 -20.34 4.15
CA MET A 103 9.53 -18.91 3.93
C MET A 103 8.52 -18.27 2.98
N ASP A 104 7.87 -17.21 3.45
CA ASP A 104 6.92 -16.42 2.65
C ASP A 104 7.64 -15.29 1.91
N TYR A 105 8.15 -14.31 2.62
CA TYR A 105 8.93 -13.21 2.03
C TYR A 105 10.02 -12.69 2.99
N LYS A 106 10.96 -11.92 2.43
CA LYS A 106 11.98 -11.19 3.19
C LYS A 106 11.93 -9.73 2.84
N ASP A 107 12.14 -8.89 3.83
CA ASP A 107 12.01 -7.44 3.72
C ASP A 107 13.21 -6.73 4.38
N LEU A 108 13.68 -5.67 3.76
CA LEU A 108 14.75 -4.85 4.28
C LEU A 108 14.41 -3.38 4.05
N LEU A 109 14.27 -2.63 5.14
CA LEU A 109 14.02 -1.19 5.13
C LEU A 109 15.21 -0.45 5.72
N VAL A 110 15.70 0.58 5.03
CA VAL A 110 16.89 1.35 5.42
C VAL A 110 16.58 2.83 5.40
N VAL A 111 17.01 3.56 6.42
CA VAL A 111 16.93 5.03 6.46
C VAL A 111 18.10 5.65 5.72
N ASP A 112 17.82 6.51 4.74
CA ASP A 112 18.79 7.24 3.95
C ASP A 112 19.09 8.64 4.49
N LYS A 113 18.08 9.29 5.05
CA LYS A 113 18.16 10.66 5.60
C LYS A 113 17.28 10.79 6.86
N PRO A 114 17.64 11.68 7.79
CA PRO A 114 18.83 12.56 7.82
C PRO A 114 20.11 11.81 8.23
N GLN A 115 21.27 12.48 8.10
CA GLN A 115 22.57 11.86 8.27
C GLN A 115 22.80 11.20 9.66
N HIS A 116 22.21 11.75 10.73
CA HIS A 116 22.39 11.23 12.09
C HIS A 116 21.69 9.88 12.36
N VAL A 117 20.73 9.49 11.51
CA VAL A 117 20.07 8.17 11.54
C VAL A 117 20.29 7.36 10.26
N LYS A 118 21.12 7.85 9.35
CA LYS A 118 21.42 7.16 8.10
C LYS A 118 21.98 5.77 8.37
N GLY A 119 21.43 4.77 7.65
CA GLY A 119 21.79 3.38 7.78
C GLY A 119 21.09 2.65 8.93
N LEU A 120 20.21 3.32 9.70
CA LEU A 120 19.25 2.62 10.56
C LEU A 120 18.44 1.69 9.67
N ALA A 121 18.38 0.39 10.00
CA ALA A 121 17.74 -0.59 9.12
C ALA A 121 17.00 -1.68 9.89
N VAL A 122 15.92 -2.18 9.28
CA VAL A 122 15.17 -3.35 9.74
C VAL A 122 15.20 -4.41 8.65
N LEU A 123 15.61 -5.61 9.02
CA LEU A 123 15.46 -6.82 8.21
C LEU A 123 14.38 -7.69 8.83
N SER A 124 13.46 -8.22 8.04
CA SER A 124 12.50 -9.21 8.50
C SER A 124 12.42 -10.41 7.57
N TRP A 125 12.22 -11.59 8.16
CA TRP A 125 11.86 -12.81 7.47
C TRP A 125 10.51 -13.28 7.95
N THR A 126 9.58 -13.39 7.04
CA THR A 126 8.19 -13.77 7.31
C THR A 126 7.94 -15.19 6.83
N TYR A 127 7.21 -15.95 7.63
CA TYR A 127 6.93 -17.36 7.38
C TYR A 127 5.45 -17.57 7.09
N MET A 128 5.14 -18.60 6.27
CA MET A 128 3.77 -19.00 5.94
C MET A 128 3.04 -19.62 7.13
N ASP A 129 3.81 -20.29 8.03
CA ASP A 129 3.26 -20.91 9.23
C ASP A 129 2.75 -19.81 10.18
N PRO A 130 1.44 -19.77 10.50
CA PRO A 130 0.87 -18.78 11.40
C PRO A 130 1.44 -18.86 12.82
N ASP A 131 1.82 -20.04 13.26
CA ASP A 131 2.36 -20.27 14.61
C ASP A 131 3.87 -19.98 14.71
N LYS A 132 4.53 -19.72 13.59
CA LYS A 132 5.93 -19.36 13.55
C LYS A 132 6.11 -17.86 13.56
N ASP A 133 6.79 -17.34 14.60
CA ASP A 133 7.13 -15.93 14.71
C ASP A 133 8.01 -15.47 13.54
N GLN A 134 7.86 -14.20 13.20
CA GLN A 134 8.74 -13.53 12.26
C GLN A 134 10.11 -13.33 12.90
N ASP A 135 11.17 -13.45 12.10
CA ASP A 135 12.50 -13.03 12.51
C ASP A 135 12.70 -11.57 12.11
N VAL A 136 12.94 -10.71 13.11
CA VAL A 136 13.14 -9.28 12.88
C VAL A 136 14.45 -8.82 13.53
N TRP A 137 15.30 -8.15 12.75
CA TRP A 137 16.57 -7.59 13.20
C TRP A 137 16.61 -6.09 12.94
N LEU A 138 16.93 -5.34 13.98
CA LEU A 138 17.16 -3.90 13.94
C LEU A 138 18.67 -3.63 13.97
N TRP A 139 19.18 -2.97 12.94
CA TRP A 139 20.54 -2.46 12.92
C TRP A 139 20.59 -1.02 13.44
N LEU A 140 21.41 -0.79 14.46
CA LEU A 140 21.64 0.50 15.10
C LEU A 140 23.04 0.99 14.72
N PRO A 141 23.21 1.81 13.67
CA PRO A 141 24.53 2.19 13.15
C PRO A 141 25.38 2.97 14.15
N SER A 142 24.76 3.80 14.99
CA SER A 142 25.46 4.56 16.05
C SER A 142 26.10 3.67 17.11
N LEU A 143 25.49 2.51 17.39
CA LEU A 143 25.98 1.52 18.34
C LEU A 143 26.77 0.40 17.67
N ARG A 144 26.72 0.29 16.33
CA ARG A 144 27.24 -0.83 15.54
C ARG A 144 26.75 -2.19 16.04
N LYS A 145 25.46 -2.26 16.39
CA LYS A 145 24.84 -3.45 16.96
C LYS A 145 23.58 -3.84 16.20
N ILE A 146 23.38 -5.14 16.08
CA ILE A 146 22.09 -5.72 15.68
C ILE A 146 21.32 -6.08 16.96
N ARG A 147 20.07 -5.65 17.04
CA ARG A 147 19.11 -6.09 18.07
C ARG A 147 18.07 -6.95 17.38
N ARG A 148 17.81 -8.14 17.91
CA ARG A 148 16.64 -8.92 17.49
C ARG A 148 15.42 -8.34 18.20
N ILE A 149 14.35 -8.12 17.45
CA ILE A 149 13.04 -7.74 17.95
C ILE A 149 12.29 -9.02 18.25
N SER A 150 11.67 -9.10 19.41
CA SER A 150 10.83 -10.23 19.82
C SER A 150 9.36 -9.91 19.53
N GLN A 151 8.52 -10.93 19.47
CA GLN A 151 7.06 -10.76 19.33
C GLN A 151 6.45 -9.89 20.46
N ALA A 152 7.06 -9.89 21.64
CA ALA A 152 6.65 -9.03 22.74
C ALA A 152 6.84 -7.52 22.46
N ASP A 153 7.62 -7.16 21.43
CA ASP A 153 7.89 -5.78 21.02
C ASP A 153 7.04 -5.39 19.77
N ASP A 154 6.15 -6.26 19.29
CA ASP A 154 5.41 -6.04 18.02
C ASP A 154 4.45 -4.84 18.06
N ASP A 155 3.96 -4.48 19.25
CA ASP A 155 3.11 -3.32 19.50
C ASP A 155 3.89 -2.03 19.83
N ASP A 156 5.23 -2.11 19.94
CA ASP A 156 6.08 -0.94 20.09
C ASP A 156 6.03 -0.04 18.84
N ALA A 157 6.20 1.27 19.09
CA ALA A 157 6.26 2.26 18.02
C ALA A 157 7.44 2.02 17.09
N PHE A 158 7.16 1.80 15.79
CA PHE A 158 8.18 1.64 14.77
C PHE A 158 8.97 2.94 14.58
N TRP A 159 10.21 2.97 15.05
CA TRP A 159 11.10 4.13 14.94
C TRP A 159 10.51 5.46 15.45
N GLY A 160 9.59 5.38 16.42
CA GLY A 160 8.91 6.54 16.98
C GLY A 160 7.83 7.13 16.09
N THR A 161 7.39 6.41 15.07
CA THR A 161 6.23 6.72 14.25
C THR A 161 4.93 6.30 14.96
N ASP A 162 3.78 6.66 14.39
CA ASP A 162 2.47 6.16 14.83
C ASP A 162 2.14 4.74 14.33
N TRP A 163 3.07 4.13 13.61
CA TRP A 163 3.00 2.73 13.20
C TRP A 163 3.66 1.83 14.24
N THR A 164 3.11 0.64 14.46
CA THR A 164 3.77 -0.41 15.23
C THR A 164 4.64 -1.29 14.33
N TYR A 165 5.53 -2.09 14.92
CA TYR A 165 6.31 -3.08 14.15
C TYR A 165 5.40 -4.05 13.40
N GLU A 166 4.34 -4.55 14.05
CA GLU A 166 3.33 -5.43 13.44
C GLU A 166 2.67 -4.80 12.22
N GLU A 167 2.35 -3.50 12.28
CA GLU A 167 1.67 -2.79 11.18
C GLU A 167 2.60 -2.53 9.98
N VAL A 168 3.90 -2.36 10.22
CA VAL A 168 4.91 -2.16 9.16
C VAL A 168 5.35 -3.45 8.51
N VAL A 169 5.58 -4.50 9.30
CA VAL A 169 6.11 -5.78 8.80
C VAL A 169 5.02 -6.59 8.09
N SER A 170 3.86 -6.65 8.56
CA SER A 170 2.63 -7.28 8.06
C SER A 170 1.99 -8.16 9.12
N ARG A 171 0.85 -7.72 9.62
CA ARG A 171 0.03 -8.51 10.54
C ARG A 171 -0.42 -9.79 9.86
N LYS A 172 -0.28 -10.92 10.55
CA LYS A 172 -0.83 -12.19 10.08
C LYS A 172 -2.35 -12.18 10.19
N TRP A 173 -3.03 -12.66 9.17
CA TRP A 173 -4.50 -12.73 9.18
C TRP A 173 -5.01 -13.66 10.30
N GLU A 174 -4.24 -14.68 10.66
CA GLU A 174 -4.56 -15.63 11.72
C GLU A 174 -4.55 -15.04 13.13
N SER A 175 -3.89 -13.89 13.32
CA SER A 175 -3.80 -13.22 14.64
C SER A 175 -5.13 -12.62 15.10
N GLU A 176 -6.12 -12.56 14.21
CA GLU A 176 -7.42 -11.96 14.48
C GLU A 176 -8.58 -12.90 14.11
N THR A 177 -9.77 -12.57 14.61
CA THR A 177 -11.05 -13.08 14.14
C THR A 177 -11.79 -11.96 13.42
N TYR A 178 -12.58 -12.30 12.39
CA TYR A 178 -13.20 -11.32 11.52
C TYR A 178 -14.70 -11.52 11.43
N GLN A 179 -15.43 -10.41 11.36
CA GLN A 179 -16.87 -10.35 11.13
C GLN A 179 -17.18 -9.26 10.11
N LEU A 180 -17.92 -9.61 9.05
CA LEU A 180 -18.52 -8.60 8.17
C LEU A 180 -19.67 -7.92 8.93
N ILE A 181 -19.57 -6.63 9.16
CA ILE A 181 -20.55 -5.85 9.92
C ILE A 181 -21.36 -4.89 9.07
N GLY A 182 -20.98 -4.71 7.80
CA GLY A 182 -21.71 -3.87 6.87
C GLY A 182 -21.02 -3.72 5.52
N GLU A 183 -21.70 -2.98 4.67
CA GLU A 183 -21.20 -2.52 3.36
C GLU A 183 -21.63 -1.08 3.19
N GLU A 184 -20.70 -0.21 2.78
CA GLU A 184 -21.00 1.20 2.56
C GLU A 184 -20.01 1.84 1.59
N ASP A 185 -20.42 2.97 1.00
CA ASP A 185 -19.49 3.83 0.30
C ASP A 185 -18.68 4.61 1.34
N PHE A 186 -17.36 4.45 1.32
CA PHE A 186 -16.50 5.09 2.29
C PHE A 186 -16.63 6.62 2.19
N ALA A 187 -16.87 7.27 3.32
CA ALA A 187 -17.07 8.74 3.37
C ALA A 187 -15.84 9.55 2.92
N GLY A 188 -14.68 8.88 2.85
CA GLY A 188 -13.41 9.50 2.53
C GLY A 188 -12.62 9.90 3.78
N TYR A 189 -11.34 10.14 3.57
CA TYR A 189 -10.42 10.64 4.58
C TYR A 189 -9.78 11.97 4.12
N ARG A 190 -10.00 13.04 4.87
CA ARG A 190 -9.34 14.33 4.64
C ARG A 190 -8.02 14.36 5.40
N SER A 191 -6.89 14.35 4.69
CA SER A 191 -5.59 14.53 5.30
C SER A 191 -5.42 15.91 5.89
N SER A 192 -5.05 16.00 7.16
CA SER A 192 -4.69 17.28 7.79
C SER A 192 -3.31 17.78 7.34
N TYR A 193 -2.49 16.90 6.74
CA TYR A 193 -1.15 17.22 6.25
C TYR A 193 -1.14 17.70 4.79
N THR A 194 -1.69 16.87 3.88
CA THR A 194 -1.72 17.20 2.44
C THR A 194 -2.88 18.11 2.04
N GLN A 195 -3.91 18.22 2.88
CA GLN A 195 -5.17 18.91 2.57
C GLN A 195 -5.92 18.30 1.38
N GLN A 196 -5.67 17.00 1.09
CA GLN A 196 -6.36 16.25 0.06
C GLN A 196 -7.36 15.27 0.66
N ASP A 197 -8.38 14.93 -0.13
CA ASP A 197 -9.36 13.90 0.20
C ASP A 197 -8.94 12.58 -0.46
N TYR A 198 -8.96 11.49 0.31
CA TYR A 198 -8.57 10.15 -0.14
C TYR A 198 -9.76 9.21 -0.05
N ASN A 199 -9.88 8.33 -1.05
CA ASN A 199 -10.82 7.20 -1.10
C ASN A 199 -12.31 7.57 -0.93
N GLN A 200 -12.71 8.82 -1.18
CA GLN A 200 -14.10 9.24 -1.06
C GLN A 200 -14.99 8.50 -2.06
N GLY A 201 -16.08 7.91 -1.56
CA GLY A 201 -17.07 7.21 -2.37
C GLY A 201 -16.63 5.81 -2.83
N VAL A 202 -15.50 5.28 -2.32
CA VAL A 202 -15.08 3.91 -2.62
C VAL A 202 -16.04 2.92 -1.97
N PRO A 203 -16.70 2.03 -2.75
CA PRO A 203 -17.56 0.99 -2.21
C PRO A 203 -16.75 0.00 -1.36
N CYS A 204 -17.07 -0.13 -0.08
CA CYS A 204 -16.30 -0.93 0.87
C CYS A 204 -17.13 -2.01 1.55
N TYR A 205 -16.45 -3.11 1.90
CA TYR A 205 -16.85 -3.99 2.99
C TYR A 205 -16.36 -3.38 4.30
N LEU A 206 -17.23 -3.33 5.31
CA LEU A 206 -16.85 -2.95 6.66
C LEU A 206 -16.68 -4.21 7.50
N VAL A 207 -15.44 -4.46 7.94
CA VAL A 207 -15.06 -5.66 8.68
C VAL A 207 -14.64 -5.27 10.09
N GLU A 208 -15.23 -5.91 11.11
CA GLU A 208 -14.72 -5.86 12.46
C GLU A 208 -13.70 -6.99 12.66
N ALA A 209 -12.50 -6.63 13.08
CA ALA A 209 -11.42 -7.56 13.43
C ALA A 209 -11.13 -7.48 14.92
N LYS A 210 -10.96 -8.63 15.59
CA LYS A 210 -10.60 -8.74 17.01
C LYS A 210 -9.35 -9.57 17.18
N PRO A 211 -8.35 -9.09 17.96
CA PRO A 211 -7.14 -9.85 18.22
C PRO A 211 -7.46 -11.12 19.00
N LYS A 212 -6.78 -12.21 18.71
CA LYS A 212 -6.84 -13.46 19.48
C LYS A 212 -5.96 -13.38 20.73
N GLN A 213 -4.91 -12.56 20.66
CA GLN A 213 -4.02 -12.32 21.80
C GLN A 213 -4.76 -11.53 22.87
N LYS A 214 -4.65 -11.98 24.13
CA LYS A 214 -5.18 -11.24 25.27
C LYS A 214 -4.31 -10.01 25.55
N ASP A 215 -4.97 -8.96 26.06
CA ASP A 215 -4.32 -7.71 26.48
C ASP A 215 -3.52 -7.03 25.36
N TRP A 216 -3.97 -7.23 24.11
CA TRP A 216 -3.39 -6.55 22.97
C TRP A 216 -3.67 -5.04 23.02
N TYR A 217 -2.90 -4.22 22.30
CA TYR A 217 -3.00 -2.76 22.36
C TYR A 217 -4.32 -2.19 21.81
N TYR A 218 -5.12 -2.99 21.11
CA TYR A 218 -6.51 -2.69 20.74
C TYR A 218 -7.42 -3.87 21.09
N ILE A 219 -8.71 -3.60 21.34
CA ILE A 219 -9.71 -4.65 21.55
C ILE A 219 -10.40 -5.07 20.26
N LYS A 220 -10.49 -4.15 19.32
CA LYS A 220 -11.01 -4.35 17.96
C LYS A 220 -10.52 -3.25 17.03
N ARG A 221 -10.63 -3.53 15.74
CA ARG A 221 -10.50 -2.52 14.68
C ARG A 221 -11.60 -2.69 13.65
N HIS A 222 -12.02 -1.60 13.05
CA HIS A 222 -12.88 -1.58 11.87
C HIS A 222 -12.00 -1.35 10.66
N ILE A 223 -12.20 -2.15 9.62
CA ILE A 223 -11.40 -2.14 8.39
C ILE A 223 -12.35 -1.89 7.23
N PHE A 224 -12.08 -0.86 6.46
CA PHE A 224 -12.77 -0.56 5.21
C PHE A 224 -11.98 -1.17 4.06
N LEU A 225 -12.52 -2.22 3.46
CA LEU A 225 -11.90 -2.93 2.34
C LEU A 225 -12.61 -2.54 1.05
N ASP A 226 -11.87 -1.96 0.11
CA ASP A 226 -12.36 -1.68 -1.22
C ASP A 226 -12.86 -2.98 -1.88
N LYS A 227 -14.12 -2.99 -2.29
CA LYS A 227 -14.76 -4.16 -2.91
C LYS A 227 -14.08 -4.60 -4.21
N LYS A 228 -13.45 -3.67 -4.92
CA LYS A 228 -12.81 -3.93 -6.20
C LYS A 228 -11.43 -4.55 -6.06
N THR A 229 -10.62 -4.07 -5.13
CA THR A 229 -9.21 -4.43 -4.99
C THR A 229 -8.92 -5.27 -3.76
N ALA A 230 -9.86 -5.39 -2.82
CA ALA A 230 -9.68 -5.93 -1.47
C ALA A 230 -8.61 -5.19 -0.64
N CYS A 231 -8.14 -4.04 -1.11
CA CYS A 231 -7.20 -3.22 -0.36
C CYS A 231 -7.92 -2.52 0.80
N ASN A 232 -7.26 -2.45 1.94
CA ASN A 232 -7.76 -1.66 3.05
C ASN A 232 -7.49 -0.17 2.80
N VAL A 233 -8.53 0.62 2.72
CA VAL A 233 -8.45 2.06 2.47
C VAL A 233 -8.44 2.87 3.77
N PHE A 234 -9.05 2.30 4.82
CA PHE A 234 -9.11 2.96 6.13
C PHE A 234 -9.28 1.95 7.26
N GLU A 235 -8.69 2.27 8.42
CA GLU A 235 -8.82 1.49 9.64
C GLU A 235 -9.07 2.40 10.83
N GLU A 236 -9.89 1.93 11.78
CA GLU A 236 -10.12 2.54 13.07
C GLU A 236 -9.80 1.53 14.17
N LEU A 237 -8.94 1.89 15.11
CA LEU A 237 -8.54 1.04 16.23
C LEU A 237 -9.18 1.55 17.53
N TYR A 238 -9.66 0.61 18.34
CA TYR A 238 -10.40 0.89 19.58
C TYR A 238 -9.67 0.33 20.79
N ASP A 239 -9.56 1.15 21.84
CA ASP A 239 -8.93 0.78 23.11
C ASP A 239 -9.85 -0.09 24.00
N SER A 240 -9.34 -0.49 25.18
CA SER A 240 -10.07 -1.31 26.15
C SER A 240 -11.37 -0.69 26.70
N LYS A 241 -11.56 0.62 26.50
CA LYS A 241 -12.80 1.35 26.86
C LYS A 241 -13.76 1.46 25.69
N GLY A 242 -13.41 0.93 24.53
CA GLY A 242 -14.18 1.05 23.31
C GLY A 242 -14.07 2.43 22.64
N LEU A 243 -13.09 3.24 23.02
CA LEU A 243 -12.85 4.54 22.41
C LEU A 243 -11.88 4.39 21.23
N LYS A 244 -12.23 5.03 20.10
CA LYS A 244 -11.34 5.11 18.96
C LYS A 244 -10.12 5.94 19.31
N PHE A 245 -8.94 5.35 19.25
CA PHE A 245 -7.69 6.00 19.62
C PHE A 245 -6.71 6.20 18.48
N LYS A 246 -6.85 5.40 17.41
CA LYS A 246 -5.96 5.46 16.26
C LYS A 246 -6.73 5.27 14.96
N THR A 247 -6.31 5.96 13.91
CA THR A 247 -6.79 5.72 12.55
C THR A 247 -5.62 5.53 11.61
N ILE A 248 -5.83 4.71 10.57
CA ILE A 248 -4.85 4.49 9.51
C ILE A 248 -5.57 4.65 8.18
N SER A 249 -5.13 5.61 7.37
CA SER A 249 -5.59 5.79 5.98
C SER A 249 -4.53 5.27 5.03
N ARG A 250 -4.96 4.57 3.97
CA ARG A 250 -4.07 4.08 2.90
C ARG A 250 -4.65 4.46 1.54
N ASN A 251 -3.80 5.00 0.70
CA ASN A 251 -4.12 5.21 -0.71
C ASN A 251 -3.29 4.25 -1.56
N TRP A 252 -3.88 3.78 -2.65
CA TRP A 252 -3.32 2.72 -3.49
C TRP A 252 -3.27 3.18 -4.93
N SER A 253 -2.15 2.92 -5.61
CA SER A 253 -1.98 3.25 -7.03
C SER A 253 -1.04 2.26 -7.72
N THR A 254 -0.79 2.49 -9.00
CA THR A 254 0.19 1.77 -9.80
C THR A 254 1.39 2.67 -10.06
N PHE A 255 2.59 2.09 -10.19
CA PHE A 255 3.82 2.80 -10.51
C PHE A 255 4.34 2.37 -11.88
N GLY A 256 4.50 3.35 -12.79
CA GLY A 256 4.91 3.11 -14.16
C GLY A 256 3.96 2.17 -14.92
N ASP A 257 4.53 1.28 -15.72
CA ASP A 257 3.78 0.28 -16.52
C ASP A 257 3.62 -1.06 -15.76
N ALA A 258 3.99 -1.13 -14.49
CA ALA A 258 3.88 -2.35 -13.73
C ALA A 258 2.41 -2.72 -13.49
N PRO A 259 2.05 -4.02 -13.59
CA PRO A 259 0.67 -4.47 -13.40
C PRO A 259 0.29 -4.59 -11.92
N TYR A 260 1.07 -4.06 -11.00
CA TYR A 260 0.88 -4.23 -9.57
C TYR A 260 0.35 -2.96 -8.91
N ILE A 261 -0.67 -3.13 -8.07
CA ILE A 261 -1.16 -2.07 -7.18
C ILE A 261 -0.35 -2.09 -5.89
N THR A 262 0.03 -0.92 -5.40
CA THR A 262 0.75 -0.76 -4.14
C THR A 262 0.34 0.52 -3.44
N GLU A 263 0.69 0.64 -2.17
CA GLU A 263 0.49 1.88 -1.42
C GLU A 263 1.33 3.00 -2.04
N ASP A 264 0.76 4.19 -2.17
CA ASP A 264 1.47 5.41 -2.60
C ASP A 264 1.50 6.47 -1.49
N TYR A 265 0.44 6.53 -0.66
CA TYR A 265 0.36 7.45 0.47
C TYR A 265 -0.41 6.83 1.63
N ASN A 266 0.15 6.95 2.83
CA ASN A 266 -0.48 6.45 4.05
C ASN A 266 -0.39 7.47 5.18
N GLU A 267 -1.38 7.46 6.08
CA GLU A 267 -1.35 8.21 7.34
C GLU A 267 -1.74 7.31 8.51
N ALA A 268 -0.96 7.35 9.60
CA ALA A 268 -1.35 6.84 10.89
C ALA A 268 -1.48 8.00 11.87
N LYS A 269 -2.62 8.10 12.56
CA LYS A 269 -2.91 9.18 13.50
C LYS A 269 -3.27 8.63 14.87
N ASP A 270 -2.49 8.98 15.90
CA ASP A 270 -2.86 8.76 17.30
C ASP A 270 -3.76 9.92 17.76
N LEU A 271 -5.03 9.60 18.05
CA LEU A 271 -6.04 10.59 18.44
C LEU A 271 -5.88 11.04 19.90
N ARG A 272 -5.15 10.28 20.75
CA ARG A 272 -4.93 10.59 22.15
C ARG A 272 -3.77 11.57 22.32
N GLN A 273 -2.73 11.41 21.49
CA GLN A 273 -1.53 12.25 21.54
C GLN A 273 -1.57 13.39 20.53
N GLU A 274 -2.56 13.38 19.62
CA GLU A 274 -2.66 14.31 18.48
C GLU A 274 -1.39 14.28 17.62
N HIS A 275 -0.81 13.08 17.47
CA HIS A 275 0.37 12.81 16.70
C HIS A 275 -0.03 12.18 15.35
N LEU A 276 0.72 12.48 14.30
CA LEU A 276 0.46 11.99 12.95
C LEU A 276 1.77 11.60 12.29
N THR A 277 1.80 10.42 11.70
CA THR A 277 2.87 10.01 10.79
C THR A 277 2.31 9.79 9.40
N THR A 278 2.92 10.45 8.40
CA THR A 278 2.64 10.19 6.99
C THR A 278 3.74 9.34 6.37
N VAL A 279 3.37 8.53 5.38
CA VAL A 279 4.29 7.77 4.53
C VAL A 279 3.99 8.13 3.09
N ASP A 280 4.96 8.75 2.42
CA ASP A 280 4.92 9.00 0.98
C ASP A 280 5.81 7.98 0.28
N ILE A 281 5.27 7.25 -0.70
CA ILE A 281 6.03 6.34 -1.56
C ILE A 281 6.28 7.05 -2.88
N GLU A 282 7.54 7.38 -3.14
CA GLU A 282 7.95 8.24 -4.26
C GLU A 282 8.11 7.44 -5.55
N ASP A 283 8.58 6.20 -5.44
CA ASP A 283 8.80 5.31 -6.58
C ASP A 283 8.84 3.85 -6.15
N VAL A 284 8.42 2.95 -7.04
CA VAL A 284 8.48 1.50 -6.86
C VAL A 284 8.90 0.84 -8.16
N ILE A 285 9.92 -0.01 -8.09
CA ILE A 285 10.41 -0.80 -9.22
C ILE A 285 10.24 -2.28 -8.90
N PHE A 286 9.47 -2.97 -9.72
CA PHE A 286 9.13 -4.38 -9.53
C PHE A 286 10.06 -5.31 -10.34
N ASP A 287 10.12 -6.57 -9.92
CA ASP A 287 10.73 -7.71 -10.59
C ASP A 287 12.20 -7.52 -11.00
N GLN A 288 12.95 -6.84 -10.11
CA GLN A 288 14.37 -6.63 -10.27
C GLN A 288 15.18 -7.92 -10.05
N LYS A 289 16.49 -7.88 -10.35
CA LYS A 289 17.41 -9.01 -10.14
C LYS A 289 17.87 -9.14 -8.68
N LEU A 290 16.95 -8.95 -7.71
CA LEU A 290 17.26 -9.15 -6.30
C LEU A 290 17.49 -10.63 -6.02
N LYS A 291 18.50 -10.91 -5.17
CA LYS A 291 18.80 -12.26 -4.74
C LYS A 291 18.43 -12.44 -3.27
N GLU A 292 17.90 -13.60 -2.92
CA GLU A 292 17.50 -13.92 -1.55
C GLU A 292 18.64 -13.71 -0.52
N GLY A 293 19.89 -14.05 -0.90
CA GLY A 293 21.06 -13.86 -0.04
C GLY A 293 21.39 -12.38 0.30
N PHE A 294 20.75 -11.42 -0.40
CA PHE A 294 20.83 -10.01 -0.05
C PHE A 294 20.15 -9.73 1.30
N PHE A 295 19.10 -10.46 1.64
CA PHE A 295 18.31 -10.28 2.85
C PHE A 295 18.94 -11.04 4.03
N SER A 296 20.05 -10.54 4.55
CA SER A 296 20.86 -11.17 5.60
C SER A 296 21.37 -10.15 6.62
N GLU A 297 21.69 -10.62 7.84
CA GLU A 297 22.28 -9.79 8.85
C GLU A 297 23.60 -9.12 8.38
N LYS A 298 24.37 -9.80 7.52
CA LYS A 298 25.58 -9.23 6.90
C LYS A 298 25.24 -8.00 6.05
N THR A 299 24.08 -7.99 5.41
CA THR A 299 23.64 -6.86 4.58
C THR A 299 23.25 -5.67 5.46
N LEU A 300 22.66 -5.89 6.64
CA LEU A 300 22.37 -4.81 7.60
C LEU A 300 23.60 -3.98 7.98
N MET A 301 24.76 -4.60 8.05
CA MET A 301 26.01 -3.93 8.46
C MET A 301 26.69 -3.15 7.33
N ARG A 302 26.08 -3.02 6.16
CA ARG A 302 26.64 -2.25 5.05
C ARG A 302 26.66 -0.75 5.40
N THR A 303 27.71 -0.09 4.96
CA THR A 303 27.85 1.37 5.14
C THR A 303 27.39 2.17 3.92
N LYS A 304 27.15 1.49 2.80
CA LYS A 304 26.66 2.07 1.53
C LYS A 304 25.49 1.23 1.02
N TRP A 305 24.44 1.91 0.69
CA TRP A 305 23.18 1.40 0.15
C TRP A 305 22.92 2.01 -1.21
#